data_3e4669c5716f11737f415541825b94b9
#
_entry.id   3e4669c5716f11737f415541825b94b9
#
_cell.length_a   1.000
_cell.length_b   1.000
_cell.length_c   1.000
_cell.angle_alpha   90.00
_cell.angle_beta   90.00
_cell.angle_gamma   90.00
#
_symmetry.space_group_name_H-M   'P 1'
#
loop_
_entity.id
_entity.type
_entity.pdbx_description
1 polymer ?
#
loop_
_entity_poly.entity_id
_entity_poly.type
_entity_poly.pdbx_seq_one_letter_code
_entity_poly.pdbx_strand_id
1 'polypeptide(L)'
;MYALERSREFRMKVKTPFIYVLIAAVFLCCACGAGKEEEAQLEGNLIDIIDGIYESAELSEDFRSGLSNFETFELTEEIEVSLLGTDEIDYTEGAASIPMISPNAFQMVLLRVEEENVDTVKQQLKDNADLNKWICVSAETMLIESRGNVIFFVMGDNDTAYALNSAFQAY
;
A
#
# COMPACT_ATOMS: atom_id res chain seq x y z
N MET A 1 83.72 -11.91 -16.97
CA MET A 1 83.78 -10.97 -18.07
C MET A 1 82.41 -10.31 -18.14
N TYR A 2 82.40 -9.03 -18.00
CA TYR A 2 81.34 -8.10 -17.66
C TYR A 2 80.28 -7.95 -18.74
N ALA A 3 78.98 -7.75 -18.34
CA ALA A 3 78.10 -6.79 -18.96
C ALA A 3 76.98 -6.40 -17.99
N LEU A 4 77.01 -5.19 -17.58
CA LEU A 4 76.02 -4.46 -16.82
C LEU A 4 74.84 -4.14 -17.71
N GLU A 5 73.66 -4.56 -17.30
CA GLU A 5 72.42 -4.15 -18.00
C GLU A 5 71.64 -3.18 -17.10
N ARG A 6 71.51 -2.00 -17.66
CA ARG A 6 70.95 -0.78 -17.05
C ARG A 6 69.42 -0.81 -17.18
N SER A 7 68.74 -1.16 -16.12
CA SER A 7 67.28 -0.97 -16.02
C SER A 7 66.94 0.51 -15.95
N ARG A 8 66.27 1.02 -16.98
CA ARG A 8 65.66 2.36 -17.01
C ARG A 8 64.38 2.30 -16.19
N GLU A 9 64.38 2.95 -15.04
CA GLU A 9 63.18 3.30 -14.32
C GLU A 9 62.39 4.32 -15.13
N PHE A 10 61.24 3.89 -15.63
CA PHE A 10 60.24 4.78 -16.25
C PHE A 10 59.39 5.41 -15.17
N ARG A 11 59.86 6.51 -14.61
CA ARG A 11 59.14 7.27 -13.59
C ARG A 11 58.04 8.10 -14.27
N MET A 12 56.82 7.52 -14.32
CA MET A 12 55.61 8.27 -14.73
C MET A 12 55.33 9.33 -13.65
N LYS A 13 55.55 10.59 -13.99
CA LYS A 13 55.09 11.75 -13.22
C LYS A 13 53.58 11.88 -13.42
N VAL A 14 52.82 11.23 -12.59
CA VAL A 14 51.35 11.47 -12.49
C VAL A 14 51.18 12.87 -11.87
N LYS A 15 50.66 13.80 -12.64
CA LYS A 15 50.39 15.15 -12.15
C LYS A 15 49.23 15.09 -11.13
N THR A 16 49.54 15.33 -9.90
CA THR A 16 48.68 15.31 -8.69
C THR A 16 47.31 16.06 -8.84
N PRO A 17 47.16 17.11 -9.67
CA PRO A 17 45.88 17.79 -9.77
C PRO A 17 44.79 16.97 -10.51
N PHE A 18 45.18 15.98 -11.33
CA PHE A 18 44.20 15.18 -12.07
C PHE A 18 43.47 14.14 -11.22
N ILE A 19 44.11 13.66 -10.15
CA ILE A 19 43.53 12.67 -9.22
C ILE A 19 42.47 13.35 -8.35
N TYR A 20 42.66 14.58 -7.93
CA TYR A 20 41.68 15.31 -7.10
C TYR A 20 40.41 15.69 -7.88
N VAL A 21 40.50 15.95 -9.19
CA VAL A 21 39.33 16.21 -10.03
C VAL A 21 38.48 14.93 -10.21
N LEU A 22 39.10 13.76 -10.31
CA LEU A 22 38.40 12.50 -10.47
C LEU A 22 37.71 12.04 -9.18
N ILE A 23 38.31 12.32 -8.03
CA ILE A 23 37.71 12.05 -6.70
C ILE A 23 36.56 13.00 -6.40
N ALA A 24 36.64 14.27 -6.79
CA ALA A 24 35.56 15.23 -6.63
C ALA A 24 34.32 14.90 -7.48
N ALA A 25 34.52 14.32 -8.68
CA ALA A 25 33.41 13.90 -9.56
C ALA A 25 32.64 12.69 -9.02
N VAL A 26 33.28 11.80 -8.25
CA VAL A 26 32.61 10.64 -7.63
C VAL A 26 31.77 11.04 -6.41
N PHE A 27 32.12 12.14 -5.70
CA PHE A 27 31.33 12.62 -4.57
C PHE A 27 30.08 13.41 -4.95
N LEU A 28 29.96 13.90 -6.19
CA LEU A 28 28.76 14.61 -6.65
C LEU A 28 27.60 13.68 -7.09
N CYS A 29 27.84 12.37 -7.23
CA CYS A 29 26.79 11.40 -7.62
C CYS A 29 26.07 10.75 -6.42
N CYS A 30 26.46 11.03 -5.17
CA CYS A 30 25.80 10.48 -3.97
C CYS A 30 24.86 11.46 -3.26
N ALA A 31 24.50 12.58 -3.89
CA ALA A 31 23.41 13.44 -3.44
C ALA A 31 22.10 13.06 -4.16
N CYS A 32 21.77 11.76 -4.24
CA CYS A 32 20.39 11.33 -4.37
C CYS A 32 19.75 11.53 -3.00
N GLY A 33 19.03 12.65 -2.87
CA GLY A 33 18.13 12.90 -1.76
C GLY A 33 17.24 11.67 -1.55
N ALA A 34 16.89 11.41 -0.32
CA ALA A 34 15.75 10.58 0.02
C ALA A 34 14.49 11.27 -0.56
N GLY A 35 14.27 11.08 -1.86
CA GLY A 35 12.96 11.26 -2.45
C GLY A 35 12.10 10.21 -1.75
N LYS A 36 11.01 10.61 -1.11
CA LYS A 36 9.87 9.73 -0.94
C LYS A 36 9.67 9.12 -2.33
N GLU A 37 9.77 7.81 -2.45
CA GLU A 37 9.25 7.13 -3.62
C GLU A 37 7.78 7.56 -3.65
N GLU A 38 7.38 8.32 -4.67
CA GLU A 38 5.97 8.57 -4.95
C GLU A 38 5.40 7.17 -5.22
N GLU A 39 4.68 6.64 -4.23
CA GLU A 39 3.95 5.39 -4.43
C GLU A 39 3.02 5.60 -5.62
N ALA A 40 3.13 4.73 -6.62
CA ALA A 40 2.32 4.83 -7.82
C ALA A 40 0.84 4.88 -7.41
N GLN A 41 0.15 5.94 -7.84
CA GLN A 41 -1.28 6.09 -7.58
C GLN A 41 -2.02 4.91 -8.22
N LEU A 42 -2.96 4.32 -7.47
CA LEU A 42 -3.85 3.29 -8.00
C LEU A 42 -4.91 3.98 -8.87
N GLU A 43 -4.75 3.80 -10.19
CA GLU A 43 -5.73 4.30 -11.17
C GLU A 43 -6.87 3.28 -11.38
N GLY A 44 -8.00 3.75 -11.85
CA GLY A 44 -9.17 2.92 -12.16
C GLY A 44 -10.31 3.07 -11.16
N ASN A 45 -11.43 2.43 -11.46
CA ASN A 45 -12.61 2.43 -10.60
C ASN A 45 -12.38 1.55 -9.37
N LEU A 46 -12.80 1.99 -8.18
CA LEU A 46 -12.57 1.27 -6.94
C LEU A 46 -13.31 -0.08 -6.87
N ILE A 47 -14.45 -0.23 -7.57
CA ILE A 47 -15.17 -1.51 -7.66
C ILE A 47 -14.32 -2.52 -8.43
N ASP A 48 -13.72 -2.12 -9.57
CA ASP A 48 -12.86 -3.00 -10.36
C ASP A 48 -11.60 -3.40 -9.57
N ILE A 49 -11.08 -2.50 -8.74
CA ILE A 49 -9.94 -2.78 -7.84
C ILE A 49 -10.34 -3.81 -6.78
N ILE A 50 -11.52 -3.68 -6.16
CA ILE A 50 -12.06 -4.66 -5.20
C ILE A 50 -12.16 -6.05 -5.85
N ASP A 51 -12.70 -6.13 -7.06
CA ASP A 51 -12.82 -7.40 -7.79
C ASP A 51 -11.44 -8.01 -8.08
N GLY A 52 -10.48 -7.20 -8.52
CA GLY A 52 -9.10 -7.64 -8.75
C GLY A 52 -8.39 -8.10 -7.48
N ILE A 53 -8.67 -7.47 -6.32
CA ILE A 53 -8.17 -7.92 -5.02
C ILE A 53 -8.72 -9.32 -4.69
N TYR A 54 -10.03 -9.55 -4.86
CA TYR A 54 -10.62 -10.86 -4.64
C TYR A 54 -10.07 -11.93 -5.57
N GLU A 55 -9.80 -11.60 -6.83
CA GLU A 55 -9.24 -12.53 -7.81
C GLU A 55 -7.81 -12.95 -7.44
N SER A 56 -6.99 -12.01 -6.98
CA SER A 56 -5.56 -12.21 -6.72
C SER A 56 -5.25 -12.69 -5.29
N ALA A 57 -6.14 -12.46 -4.31
CA ALA A 57 -5.91 -12.84 -2.93
C ALA A 57 -5.90 -14.37 -2.73
N GLU A 58 -5.03 -14.85 -1.85
CA GLU A 58 -4.99 -16.28 -1.43
C GLU A 58 -6.08 -16.57 -0.38
N LEU A 59 -7.33 -16.61 -0.81
CA LEU A 59 -8.50 -16.83 0.04
C LEU A 59 -8.80 -18.32 0.22
N SER A 60 -9.37 -18.70 1.38
CA SER A 60 -9.85 -20.04 1.63
C SER A 60 -10.95 -20.45 0.63
N GLU A 61 -11.11 -21.75 0.36
CA GLU A 61 -12.17 -22.26 -0.52
C GLU A 61 -13.56 -21.87 0.01
N ASP A 62 -13.77 -21.88 1.32
CA ASP A 62 -15.03 -21.52 1.97
C ASP A 62 -15.35 -20.03 1.73
N PHE A 63 -14.39 -19.14 1.96
CA PHE A 63 -14.59 -17.70 1.69
C PHE A 63 -14.86 -17.46 0.20
N ARG A 64 -14.04 -18.06 -0.67
CA ARG A 64 -14.15 -17.91 -2.13
C ARG A 64 -15.50 -18.39 -2.68
N SER A 65 -16.02 -19.50 -2.15
CA SER A 65 -17.36 -20.01 -2.52
C SER A 65 -18.50 -19.09 -2.03
N GLY A 66 -18.27 -18.36 -0.95
CA GLY A 66 -19.20 -17.39 -0.37
C GLY A 66 -19.28 -16.06 -1.12
N LEU A 67 -18.27 -15.71 -1.95
CA LEU A 67 -18.22 -14.43 -2.66
C LEU A 67 -19.44 -14.17 -3.56
N SER A 68 -20.11 -15.21 -4.05
CA SER A 68 -21.37 -15.08 -4.79
C SER A 68 -22.52 -14.44 -4.00
N ASN A 69 -22.39 -14.36 -2.68
CA ASN A 69 -23.35 -13.71 -1.77
C ASN A 69 -22.89 -12.31 -1.33
N PHE A 70 -21.78 -11.80 -1.90
CA PHE A 70 -21.31 -10.46 -1.60
C PHE A 70 -21.87 -9.48 -2.61
N GLU A 71 -22.07 -8.26 -2.18
CA GLU A 71 -22.39 -7.12 -3.03
C GLU A 71 -21.25 -6.12 -2.94
N THR A 72 -20.75 -5.69 -4.11
CA THR A 72 -19.79 -4.60 -4.25
C THR A 72 -20.51 -3.40 -4.86
N PHE A 73 -20.42 -2.23 -4.22
CA PHE A 73 -21.16 -1.03 -4.59
C PHE A 73 -20.39 0.24 -4.25
N GLU A 74 -20.79 1.36 -4.88
CA GLU A 74 -20.29 2.69 -4.51
C GLU A 74 -20.82 3.10 -3.14
N LEU A 75 -19.93 3.70 -2.34
CA LEU A 75 -20.28 4.20 -1.01
C LEU A 75 -21.23 5.40 -1.15
N THR A 76 -22.29 5.44 -0.34
CA THR A 76 -23.27 6.52 -0.30
C THR A 76 -23.41 7.06 1.12
N GLU A 77 -23.83 8.32 1.25
CA GLU A 77 -24.04 8.97 2.55
C GLU A 77 -24.94 8.15 3.51
N GLU A 78 -25.89 7.37 2.96
CA GLU A 78 -26.83 6.58 3.77
C GLU A 78 -26.16 5.44 4.54
N ILE A 79 -25.01 4.94 4.04
CA ILE A 79 -24.33 3.75 4.59
C ILE A 79 -22.95 4.07 5.18
N GLU A 80 -22.45 5.30 5.00
CA GLU A 80 -21.12 5.71 5.50
C GLU A 80 -20.94 5.43 6.98
N VAL A 81 -21.83 5.93 7.82
CA VAL A 81 -21.73 5.75 9.27
C VAL A 81 -21.71 4.27 9.66
N SER A 82 -22.48 3.44 8.93
CA SER A 82 -22.49 1.99 9.17
C SER A 82 -21.18 1.33 8.81
N LEU A 83 -20.50 1.78 7.78
CA LEU A 83 -19.27 1.16 7.28
C LEU A 83 -18.00 1.81 7.84
N LEU A 84 -17.98 3.14 7.95
CA LEU A 84 -16.81 3.91 8.37
C LEU A 84 -16.81 4.28 9.86
N GLY A 85 -17.99 4.18 10.51
CA GLY A 85 -18.18 4.58 11.91
C GLY A 85 -18.49 6.07 12.10
N THR A 86 -18.37 6.89 11.04
CA THR A 86 -18.60 8.34 11.04
C THR A 86 -18.96 8.83 9.63
N ASP A 87 -19.59 9.99 9.53
CA ASP A 87 -19.87 10.75 8.32
C ASP A 87 -18.91 11.95 8.10
N GLU A 88 -17.85 12.02 8.92
CA GLU A 88 -16.89 13.13 8.89
C GLU A 88 -15.67 12.86 8.00
N ILE A 89 -15.64 11.76 7.25
CA ILE A 89 -14.51 11.39 6.38
C ILE A 89 -14.67 12.05 5.02
N ASP A 90 -13.67 12.82 4.61
CA ASP A 90 -13.60 13.44 3.29
C ASP A 90 -12.91 12.51 2.29
N TYR A 91 -13.65 12.04 1.28
CA TYR A 91 -13.14 11.19 0.20
C TYR A 91 -13.74 11.61 -1.14
N THR A 92 -13.04 11.36 -2.23
CA THR A 92 -13.47 11.70 -3.59
C THR A 92 -14.20 10.56 -4.28
N GLU A 93 -13.91 9.32 -3.90
CA GLU A 93 -14.53 8.09 -4.39
C GLU A 93 -14.50 7.04 -3.27
N GLY A 94 -15.57 6.30 -3.09
CA GLY A 94 -15.67 5.23 -2.11
C GLY A 94 -16.38 4.01 -2.69
N ALA A 95 -15.88 2.82 -2.40
CA ALA A 95 -16.53 1.55 -2.75
C ALA A 95 -16.44 0.58 -1.58
N ALA A 96 -17.46 -0.24 -1.43
CA ALA A 96 -17.51 -1.24 -0.37
C ALA A 96 -17.96 -2.59 -0.90
N SER A 97 -17.47 -3.66 -0.26
CA SER A 97 -17.92 -5.02 -0.49
C SER A 97 -18.28 -5.67 0.84
N ILE A 98 -19.53 -6.14 0.93
CA ILE A 98 -20.09 -6.77 2.13
C ILE A 98 -20.89 -8.03 1.77
N PRO A 99 -20.97 -9.03 2.67
CA PRO A 99 -21.88 -10.15 2.49
C PRO A 99 -23.33 -9.71 2.69
N MET A 100 -24.19 -10.02 1.71
CA MET A 100 -25.62 -9.71 1.77
C MET A 100 -26.36 -10.55 2.81
N ILE A 101 -25.95 -11.80 2.97
CA ILE A 101 -26.48 -12.74 3.94
C ILE A 101 -25.31 -13.55 4.51
N SER A 102 -24.85 -13.19 5.68
CA SER A 102 -23.78 -13.96 6.33
C SER A 102 -23.82 -13.76 7.84
N PRO A 103 -23.60 -14.82 8.62
CA PRO A 103 -23.33 -14.69 10.05
C PRO A 103 -21.92 -14.16 10.32
N ASN A 104 -21.06 -14.01 9.30
CA ASN A 104 -19.68 -13.60 9.46
C ASN A 104 -19.56 -12.07 9.50
N ALA A 105 -18.82 -11.57 10.48
CA ALA A 105 -18.46 -10.18 10.56
C ALA A 105 -17.40 -9.89 9.47
N PHE A 106 -17.79 -9.24 8.40
CA PHE A 106 -16.89 -8.87 7.30
C PHE A 106 -17.34 -7.59 6.60
N GLN A 107 -16.38 -6.76 6.27
CA GLN A 107 -16.49 -5.70 5.28
C GLN A 107 -15.13 -5.40 4.67
N MET A 108 -15.11 -4.98 3.41
CA MET A 108 -13.96 -4.34 2.76
C MET A 108 -14.41 -3.03 2.13
N VAL A 109 -13.66 -1.95 2.40
CA VAL A 109 -13.93 -0.62 1.86
C VAL A 109 -12.66 -0.07 1.23
N LEU A 110 -12.78 0.52 0.06
CA LEU A 110 -11.74 1.35 -0.54
C LEU A 110 -12.20 2.80 -0.57
N LEU A 111 -11.33 3.72 -0.18
CA LEU A 111 -11.57 5.16 -0.26
C LEU A 111 -10.43 5.80 -1.06
N ARG A 112 -10.78 6.63 -2.05
CA ARG A 112 -9.83 7.53 -2.71
C ARG A 112 -9.95 8.89 -2.07
N VAL A 113 -8.84 9.43 -1.60
CA VAL A 113 -8.77 10.71 -0.88
C VAL A 113 -7.74 11.62 -1.53
N GLU A 114 -7.70 12.91 -1.13
CA GLU A 114 -6.57 13.76 -1.48
C GLU A 114 -5.30 13.26 -0.76
N GLU A 115 -4.14 13.32 -1.43
CA GLU A 115 -2.87 12.77 -0.89
C GLU A 115 -2.54 13.28 0.51
N GLU A 116 -2.75 14.57 0.74
CA GLU A 116 -2.50 15.20 2.04
C GLU A 116 -3.40 14.68 3.16
N ASN A 117 -4.53 14.05 2.83
CA ASN A 117 -5.54 13.57 3.78
C ASN A 117 -5.38 12.09 4.15
N VAL A 118 -4.53 11.32 3.46
CA VAL A 118 -4.37 9.87 3.67
C VAL A 118 -4.18 9.50 5.13
N ASP A 119 -3.21 10.11 5.81
CA ASP A 119 -2.91 9.80 7.21
C ASP A 119 -4.05 10.22 8.14
N THR A 120 -4.70 11.35 7.85
CA THR A 120 -5.84 11.86 8.62
C THR A 120 -7.02 10.89 8.53
N VAL A 121 -7.37 10.45 7.32
CA VAL A 121 -8.49 9.52 7.10
C VAL A 121 -8.20 8.15 7.70
N LYS A 122 -6.96 7.63 7.58
CA LYS A 122 -6.56 6.39 8.27
C LYS A 122 -6.75 6.48 9.77
N GLN A 123 -6.42 7.63 10.39
CA GLN A 123 -6.61 7.84 11.81
C GLN A 123 -8.10 7.95 12.17
N GLN A 124 -8.90 8.67 11.38
CA GLN A 124 -10.36 8.77 11.59
C GLN A 124 -11.03 7.40 11.55
N LEU A 125 -10.69 6.55 10.54
CA LEU A 125 -11.20 5.18 10.46
C LEU A 125 -10.83 4.37 11.70
N LYS A 126 -9.57 4.45 12.15
CA LYS A 126 -9.09 3.74 13.34
C LYS A 126 -9.81 4.16 14.63
N ASP A 127 -10.14 5.44 14.75
CA ASP A 127 -10.76 6.00 15.94
C ASP A 127 -12.29 5.74 16.01
N ASN A 128 -12.94 5.55 14.85
CA ASN A 128 -14.39 5.43 14.75
C ASN A 128 -14.89 4.01 14.42
N ALA A 129 -14.04 3.13 13.89
CA ALA A 129 -14.46 1.78 13.53
C ALA A 129 -14.68 0.91 14.77
N ASP A 130 -15.77 0.12 14.75
CA ASP A 130 -16.12 -0.80 15.83
C ASP A 130 -16.12 -2.26 15.32
N LEU A 131 -15.20 -3.08 15.83
CA LEU A 131 -15.12 -4.50 15.53
C LEU A 131 -16.36 -5.30 16.00
N ASN A 132 -17.19 -4.73 16.88
CA ASN A 132 -18.36 -5.36 17.46
C ASN A 132 -19.69 -4.85 16.86
N LYS A 133 -19.65 -4.11 15.76
CA LYS A 133 -20.86 -3.50 15.17
C LYS A 133 -21.90 -4.51 14.66
N TRP A 134 -21.52 -5.76 14.43
CA TRP A 134 -22.44 -6.82 13.98
C TRP A 134 -23.23 -7.45 15.12
N ILE A 135 -24.43 -7.94 14.81
CA ILE A 135 -25.28 -8.61 15.78
C ILE A 135 -24.76 -10.03 16.02
N CYS A 136 -24.45 -10.38 17.26
CA CYS A 136 -24.00 -11.71 17.71
C CYS A 136 -22.63 -12.19 17.21
N VAL A 137 -21.92 -11.41 16.41
CA VAL A 137 -20.57 -11.73 15.92
C VAL A 137 -19.71 -10.48 15.96
N SER A 138 -18.38 -10.67 15.99
CA SER A 138 -17.40 -9.58 15.94
C SER A 138 -16.33 -9.91 14.93
N ALA A 139 -15.76 -8.92 14.29
CA ALA A 139 -14.56 -9.10 13.50
C ALA A 139 -13.35 -9.35 14.42
N GLU A 140 -12.44 -10.20 14.00
CA GLU A 140 -11.23 -10.52 14.76
C GLU A 140 -10.17 -9.43 14.60
N THR A 141 -10.14 -8.79 13.42
CA THR A 141 -9.12 -7.80 13.10
C THR A 141 -9.68 -6.68 12.21
N MET A 142 -8.95 -5.57 12.23
CA MET A 142 -9.12 -4.43 11.36
C MET A 142 -7.76 -4.06 10.77
N LEU A 143 -7.69 -3.96 9.45
CA LEU A 143 -6.51 -3.45 8.75
C LEU A 143 -6.87 -2.18 7.98
N ILE A 144 -6.03 -1.16 8.13
CA ILE A 144 -6.17 0.13 7.45
C ILE A 144 -4.81 0.45 6.83
N GLU A 145 -4.71 0.24 5.53
CA GLU A 145 -3.50 0.46 4.76
C GLU A 145 -3.74 1.38 3.58
N SER A 146 -2.70 1.84 2.91
CA SER A 146 -2.85 2.70 1.74
C SER A 146 -1.82 2.38 0.66
N ARG A 147 -2.17 2.66 -0.59
CA ARG A 147 -1.27 2.76 -1.74
C ARG A 147 -1.58 4.05 -2.50
N GLY A 148 -0.59 4.93 -2.55
CA GLY A 148 -0.83 6.29 -3.04
C GLY A 148 -1.97 6.94 -2.27
N ASN A 149 -2.97 7.43 -2.97
CA ASN A 149 -4.14 8.09 -2.42
C ASN A 149 -5.37 7.17 -2.20
N VAL A 150 -5.20 5.85 -2.36
CA VAL A 150 -6.26 4.87 -2.09
C VAL A 150 -6.02 4.20 -0.73
N ILE A 151 -7.02 4.29 0.15
CA ILE A 151 -7.03 3.65 1.46
C ILE A 151 -7.81 2.36 1.37
N PHE A 152 -7.22 1.28 1.85
CA PHE A 152 -7.82 -0.04 2.04
C PHE A 152 -8.21 -0.19 3.51
N PHE A 153 -9.49 -0.45 3.75
CA PHE A 153 -10.03 -0.67 5.08
C PHE A 153 -10.82 -1.99 5.09
N VAL A 154 -10.36 -2.96 5.86
CA VAL A 154 -11.02 -4.26 5.99
C VAL A 154 -11.23 -4.61 7.46
N MET A 155 -12.38 -5.19 7.76
CA MET A 155 -12.66 -5.88 9.03
C MET A 155 -13.16 -7.28 8.73
N GLY A 156 -12.65 -8.29 9.47
CA GLY A 156 -12.99 -9.69 9.26
C GLY A 156 -12.20 -10.63 10.15
N ASP A 157 -12.13 -11.90 9.76
CA ASP A 157 -11.18 -12.84 10.36
C ASP A 157 -9.75 -12.52 9.92
N ASN A 158 -8.77 -12.95 10.72
CA ASN A 158 -7.38 -12.63 10.50
C ASN A 158 -6.87 -13.11 9.14
N ASP A 159 -7.11 -14.38 8.80
CA ASP A 159 -6.55 -15.00 7.60
C ASP A 159 -7.06 -14.31 6.33
N THR A 160 -8.36 -14.04 6.26
CA THR A 160 -8.98 -13.33 5.14
C THR A 160 -8.48 -11.89 5.05
N ALA A 161 -8.46 -11.15 6.16
CA ALA A 161 -8.05 -9.75 6.17
C ALA A 161 -6.58 -9.58 5.70
N TYR A 162 -5.66 -10.43 6.19
CA TYR A 162 -4.26 -10.40 5.77
C TYR A 162 -4.06 -10.83 4.31
N ALA A 163 -4.81 -11.84 3.82
CA ALA A 163 -4.75 -12.25 2.42
C ALA A 163 -5.20 -11.12 1.48
N LEU A 164 -6.32 -10.45 1.80
CA LEU A 164 -6.84 -9.31 1.02
C LEU A 164 -5.88 -8.12 1.06
N ASN A 165 -5.31 -7.80 2.23
CA ASN A 165 -4.30 -6.75 2.32
C ASN A 165 -3.06 -7.06 1.49
N SER A 166 -2.58 -8.31 1.51
CA SER A 166 -1.42 -8.71 0.68
C SER A 166 -1.70 -8.53 -0.81
N ALA A 167 -2.91 -8.87 -1.26
CA ALA A 167 -3.35 -8.67 -2.63
C ALA A 167 -3.44 -7.18 -2.99
N PHE A 168 -4.02 -6.35 -2.11
CA PHE A 168 -4.07 -4.89 -2.30
C PHE A 168 -2.67 -4.28 -2.41
N GLN A 169 -1.72 -4.68 -1.57
CA GLN A 169 -0.34 -4.17 -1.61
C GLN A 169 0.42 -4.60 -2.87
N ALA A 170 0.00 -5.69 -3.52
CA ALA A 170 0.61 -6.20 -4.74
C ALA A 170 -0.06 -5.69 -6.02
N TYR A 171 -1.26 -5.09 -5.91
CA TYR A 171 -2.10 -4.61 -7.02
C TYR A 171 -1.42 -3.48 -7.79
#